data_b58daf7bfe981e0d22527e383a253331
#
_entry.id   b58daf7bfe981e0d22527e383a253331
#
_cell.length_a   1.000
_cell.length_b   1.000
_cell.length_c   1.000
_cell.angle_alpha   90.00
_cell.angle_beta   90.00
_cell.angle_gamma   90.00
#
_symmetry.space_group_name_H-M   'P 1'
#
loop_
_entity.id
_entity.type
_entity.pdbx_description
1 polymer ?
#
loop_
_entity_poly.entity_id
_entity_poly.type
_entity_poly.pdbx_seq_one_letter_code
_entity_poly.pdbx_strand_id
1 'polypeptide(L)'
;MAMLAHEPSPFEEQLVRTSRALAIDYSAVHATVIRLMFEQPLVLLPKFKRDELLREIAVFRKEGGRTAIVSDYPAKAKLEALGAAHLFDRIVACGEPDGPKRLKPAPDGFLLAAEVLGVEPSRCLVIGDRVDADGAASKAARMEFRHIR
;
A
#
# COMPACT_ATOMS: atom_id res chain seq x y z
N MET A 1 26.17 -7.63 -20.96
CA MET A 1 25.50 -7.15 -19.72
C MET A 1 24.01 -7.34 -19.94
N ALA A 2 23.45 -8.45 -19.43
CA ALA A 2 22.03 -8.73 -19.58
C ALA A 2 21.26 -7.71 -18.72
N MET A 3 20.42 -6.87 -19.34
CA MET A 3 19.37 -6.15 -18.63
C MET A 3 18.51 -7.20 -17.94
N LEU A 4 18.54 -7.24 -16.61
CA LEU A 4 17.57 -7.98 -15.83
C LEU A 4 16.19 -7.46 -16.26
N ALA A 5 15.42 -8.30 -16.93
CA ALA A 5 14.06 -7.97 -17.30
C ALA A 5 13.30 -7.72 -16.00
N HIS A 6 12.92 -6.48 -15.75
CA HIS A 6 12.10 -6.11 -14.61
C HIS A 6 10.74 -6.80 -14.79
N GLU A 7 10.40 -7.74 -13.91
CA GLU A 7 9.07 -8.33 -13.90
C GLU A 7 8.05 -7.22 -13.55
N PRO A 8 7.01 -7.03 -14.36
CA PRO A 8 6.03 -6.00 -14.11
C PRO A 8 5.33 -6.21 -12.76
N SER A 9 5.11 -5.15 -12.03
CA SER A 9 4.31 -5.19 -10.80
C SER A 9 2.85 -5.55 -11.12
N PRO A 10 2.07 -6.10 -10.17
CA PRO A 10 0.64 -6.34 -10.38
C PRO A 10 -0.14 -5.11 -10.84
N PHE A 11 0.28 -3.91 -10.44
CA PHE A 11 -0.31 -2.66 -10.92
C PHE A 11 -0.05 -2.45 -12.42
N GLU A 12 1.19 -2.62 -12.88
CA GLU A 12 1.55 -2.51 -14.29
C GLU A 12 0.85 -3.59 -15.13
N GLU A 13 0.74 -4.82 -14.63
CA GLU A 13 -0.01 -5.89 -15.30
C GLU A 13 -1.49 -5.53 -15.48
N GLN A 14 -2.14 -4.92 -14.49
CA GLN A 14 -3.52 -4.45 -14.61
C GLN A 14 -3.66 -3.41 -15.72
N LEU A 15 -2.73 -2.46 -15.83
CA LEU A 15 -2.74 -1.46 -16.90
C LEU A 15 -2.57 -2.09 -18.29
N VAL A 16 -1.66 -3.05 -18.43
CA VAL A 16 -1.45 -3.78 -19.68
C VAL A 16 -2.69 -4.57 -20.07
N ARG A 17 -3.31 -5.27 -19.13
CA ARG A 17 -4.56 -6.03 -19.40
C ARG A 17 -5.69 -5.10 -19.82
N THR A 18 -5.84 -3.95 -19.15
CA THR A 18 -6.86 -2.94 -19.49
C THR A 18 -6.63 -2.37 -20.88
N SER A 19 -5.40 -2.00 -21.22
CA SER A 19 -5.00 -1.53 -22.55
C SER A 19 -5.43 -2.52 -23.65
N ARG A 20 -5.10 -3.80 -23.46
CA ARG A 20 -5.45 -4.87 -24.40
C ARG A 20 -6.96 -5.08 -24.50
N ALA A 21 -7.67 -5.13 -23.37
CA ALA A 21 -9.10 -5.39 -23.34
C ALA A 21 -9.92 -4.27 -24.01
N LEU A 22 -9.47 -3.03 -23.89
CA LEU A 22 -10.14 -1.86 -24.44
C LEU A 22 -9.61 -1.46 -25.83
N ALA A 23 -8.56 -2.10 -26.34
CA ALA A 23 -7.83 -1.72 -27.55
C ALA A 23 -7.39 -0.24 -27.54
N ILE A 24 -6.98 0.27 -26.37
CA ILE A 24 -6.47 1.62 -26.15
C ILE A 24 -4.96 1.54 -25.89
N ASP A 25 -4.22 2.52 -26.38
CA ASP A 25 -2.77 2.59 -26.13
C ASP A 25 -2.43 2.60 -24.65
N TYR A 26 -1.39 1.86 -24.27
CA TYR A 26 -0.96 1.75 -22.87
C TYR A 26 -0.68 3.10 -22.22
N SER A 27 -0.01 4.02 -22.93
CA SER A 27 0.32 5.34 -22.40
C SER A 27 -0.92 6.15 -22.07
N ALA A 28 -1.98 6.04 -22.88
CA ALA A 28 -3.27 6.71 -22.65
C ALA A 28 -4.00 6.11 -21.42
N VAL A 29 -4.00 4.78 -21.29
CA VAL A 29 -4.56 4.09 -20.10
C VAL A 29 -3.80 4.50 -18.86
N HIS A 30 -2.47 4.42 -18.88
CA HIS A 30 -1.61 4.79 -17.76
C HIS A 30 -1.86 6.25 -17.33
N ALA A 31 -1.78 7.21 -18.26
CA ALA A 31 -2.00 8.63 -17.95
C ALA A 31 -3.40 8.90 -17.36
N THR A 32 -4.42 8.21 -17.86
CA THR A 32 -5.80 8.35 -17.37
C THR A 32 -5.92 7.81 -15.93
N VAL A 33 -5.37 6.62 -15.67
CA VAL A 33 -5.41 6.01 -14.33
C VAL A 33 -4.63 6.85 -13.32
N ILE A 34 -3.43 7.31 -13.67
CA ILE A 34 -2.62 8.17 -12.80
C ILE A 34 -3.41 9.44 -12.45
N ARG A 35 -3.95 10.12 -13.44
CA ARG A 35 -4.70 11.36 -13.22
C ARG A 35 -5.94 11.14 -12.34
N LEU A 36 -6.77 10.15 -12.65
CA LEU A 36 -8.07 9.96 -11.99
C LEU A 36 -7.97 9.29 -10.62
N MET A 37 -7.03 8.36 -10.44
CA MET A 37 -6.91 7.59 -9.20
C MET A 37 -5.83 8.09 -8.24
N PHE A 38 -4.81 8.78 -8.76
CA PHE A 38 -3.65 9.14 -7.94
C PHE A 38 -3.36 10.64 -7.86
N GLU A 39 -3.75 11.45 -8.85
CA GLU A 39 -3.51 12.90 -8.80
C GLU A 39 -4.74 13.68 -8.33
N GLN A 40 -5.87 13.52 -8.99
CA GLN A 40 -7.09 14.28 -8.66
C GLN A 40 -7.58 14.07 -7.22
N PRO A 41 -7.56 12.85 -6.63
CA PRO A 41 -8.00 12.67 -5.26
C PRO A 41 -7.10 13.33 -4.21
N LEU A 42 -5.84 13.63 -4.52
CA LEU A 42 -4.89 14.20 -3.54
C LEU A 42 -5.42 15.50 -2.91
N VAL A 43 -6.10 16.33 -3.69
CA VAL A 43 -6.67 17.61 -3.22
C VAL A 43 -7.75 17.41 -2.14
N LEU A 44 -8.45 16.28 -2.21
CA LEU A 44 -9.56 15.97 -1.30
C LEU A 44 -9.13 15.17 -0.08
N LEU A 45 -8.06 14.40 -0.16
CA LEU A 45 -7.60 13.51 0.90
C LEU A 45 -7.47 14.17 2.28
N PRO A 46 -6.95 15.41 2.41
CA PRO A 46 -6.86 16.06 3.72
C PRO A 46 -8.20 16.23 4.44
N LYS A 47 -9.31 16.31 3.69
CA LYS A 47 -10.66 16.44 4.26
C LYS A 47 -11.20 15.14 4.86
N PHE A 48 -10.62 14.00 4.46
CA PHE A 48 -11.03 12.66 4.88
C PHE A 48 -10.01 11.99 5.81
N LYS A 49 -9.12 12.79 6.38
CA LYS A 49 -8.12 12.34 7.33
C LYS A 49 -8.76 11.68 8.56
N ARG A 50 -8.24 10.53 8.94
CA ARG A 50 -8.59 9.87 10.20
C ARG A 50 -7.66 10.37 11.32
N ASP A 51 -7.89 11.60 11.78
CA ASP A 51 -6.99 12.27 12.74
C ASP A 51 -6.80 11.49 14.04
N GLU A 52 -7.83 10.78 14.50
CA GLU A 52 -7.76 9.96 15.70
C GLU A 52 -6.79 8.78 15.52
N LEU A 53 -6.90 8.05 14.40
CA LEU A 53 -5.98 6.97 14.07
C LEU A 53 -4.54 7.49 13.90
N LEU A 54 -4.36 8.62 13.23
CA LEU A 54 -3.02 9.19 13.05
C LEU A 54 -2.39 9.63 14.38
N ARG A 55 -3.20 10.13 15.33
CA ARG A 55 -2.72 10.42 16.70
C ARG A 55 -2.32 9.15 17.44
N GLU A 56 -3.11 8.09 17.34
CA GLU A 56 -2.77 6.78 17.94
C GLU A 56 -1.43 6.26 17.40
N ILE A 57 -1.24 6.31 16.08
CA ILE A 57 0.02 5.91 15.44
C ILE A 57 1.20 6.78 15.93
N ALA A 58 0.99 8.10 16.06
CA ALA A 58 2.03 9.01 16.54
C ALA A 58 2.44 8.71 17.99
N VAL A 59 1.49 8.36 18.85
CA VAL A 59 1.77 7.94 20.25
C VAL A 59 2.56 6.64 20.25
N PHE A 60 2.10 5.63 19.51
CA PHE A 60 2.78 4.33 19.38
C PHE A 60 4.25 4.49 18.93
N ARG A 61 4.51 5.38 17.97
CA ARG A 61 5.88 5.67 17.52
C ARG A 61 6.75 6.32 18.61
N LYS A 62 6.17 7.25 19.39
CA LYS A 62 6.89 7.88 20.51
C LYS A 62 7.32 6.85 21.57
N GLU A 63 6.57 5.77 21.71
CA GLU A 63 6.86 4.66 22.61
C GLU A 63 7.84 3.63 21.99
N GLY A 64 8.41 3.94 20.84
CA GLY A 64 9.39 3.09 20.14
C GLY A 64 8.78 2.08 19.18
N GLY A 65 7.48 2.19 18.90
CA GLY A 65 6.78 1.36 17.92
C GLY A 65 7.24 1.63 16.48
N ARG A 66 7.25 0.59 15.65
CA ARG A 66 7.58 0.66 14.24
C ARG A 66 6.33 0.57 13.39
N THR A 67 6.28 1.32 12.30
CA THR A 67 5.07 1.46 11.49
C THR A 67 5.38 1.37 10.00
N ALA A 68 4.48 0.73 9.26
CA ALA A 68 4.53 0.67 7.81
C ALA A 68 3.14 0.85 7.20
N ILE A 69 3.10 1.36 5.98
CA ILE A 69 1.92 1.29 5.11
C ILE A 69 2.08 0.08 4.18
N VAL A 70 0.99 -0.69 4.03
CA VAL A 70 0.88 -1.74 3.02
C VAL A 70 -0.30 -1.42 2.12
N SER A 71 -0.04 -1.27 0.83
CA SER A 71 -1.06 -0.87 -0.16
C SER A 71 -0.96 -1.69 -1.44
N ASP A 72 -2.12 -2.00 -2.03
CA ASP A 72 -2.20 -2.65 -3.35
C ASP A 72 -1.92 -1.67 -4.50
N TYR A 73 -1.79 -0.38 -4.20
CA TYR A 73 -1.55 0.70 -5.16
C TYR A 73 -0.50 1.67 -4.64
N PRO A 74 0.11 2.50 -5.51
CA PRO A 74 1.05 3.54 -5.09
C PRO A 74 0.48 4.41 -3.96
N ALA A 75 1.26 4.59 -2.89
CA ALA A 75 0.78 5.22 -1.65
C ALA A 75 1.54 6.48 -1.25
N LYS A 76 2.76 6.69 -1.72
CA LYS A 76 3.64 7.78 -1.29
C LYS A 76 2.98 9.15 -1.42
N ALA A 77 2.50 9.51 -2.61
CA ALA A 77 1.87 10.80 -2.85
C ALA A 77 0.62 11.02 -1.98
N LYS A 78 -0.15 9.96 -1.70
CA LYS A 78 -1.32 10.03 -0.81
C LYS A 78 -0.93 10.34 0.63
N LEU A 79 0.13 9.71 1.13
CA LEU A 79 0.66 9.97 2.47
C LEU A 79 1.22 11.38 2.62
N GLU A 80 1.88 11.88 1.59
CA GLU A 80 2.38 13.25 1.52
C GLU A 80 1.22 14.25 1.55
N ALA A 81 0.19 14.05 0.72
CA ALA A 81 -1.02 14.89 0.71
C ALA A 81 -1.77 14.89 2.04
N LEU A 82 -1.79 13.75 2.76
CA LEU A 82 -2.34 13.65 4.10
C LEU A 82 -1.45 14.31 5.18
N GLY A 83 -0.20 14.68 4.84
CA GLY A 83 0.78 15.13 5.83
C GLY A 83 1.17 14.04 6.83
N ALA A 84 1.02 12.76 6.46
CA ALA A 84 1.19 11.62 7.35
C ALA A 84 2.42 10.76 7.03
N ALA A 85 3.17 11.08 5.98
CA ALA A 85 4.32 10.27 5.54
C ALA A 85 5.37 10.07 6.66
N HIS A 86 5.59 11.10 7.50
CA HIS A 86 6.53 11.06 8.63
C HIS A 86 6.15 10.08 9.74
N LEU A 87 4.92 9.58 9.74
CA LEU A 87 4.43 8.60 10.72
C LEU A 87 4.80 7.15 10.36
N PHE A 88 5.39 6.93 9.20
CA PHE A 88 5.69 5.57 8.73
C PHE A 88 7.17 5.41 8.42
N ASP A 89 7.76 4.32 8.97
CA ASP A 89 9.16 3.97 8.75
C ASP A 89 9.36 3.37 7.34
N ARG A 90 8.32 2.72 6.82
CA ARG A 90 8.34 2.07 5.50
C ARG A 90 7.01 2.21 4.77
N ILE A 91 7.09 2.27 3.45
CA ILE A 91 5.95 2.18 2.54
C ILE A 91 6.16 0.93 1.69
N VAL A 92 5.25 -0.04 1.83
CA VAL A 92 5.23 -1.29 1.07
C VAL A 92 4.00 -1.24 0.18
N ALA A 93 4.16 -0.74 -1.01
CA ALA A 93 3.05 -0.48 -1.93
C ALA A 93 3.33 -1.04 -3.33
N CYS A 94 2.33 -1.65 -3.95
CA CYS A 94 2.44 -2.09 -5.32
C CYS A 94 2.58 -0.88 -6.26
N GLY A 95 3.51 -0.97 -7.22
CA GLY A 95 3.87 0.14 -8.11
C GLY A 95 4.88 1.12 -7.54
N GLU A 96 5.33 0.92 -6.30
CA GLU A 96 6.49 1.58 -5.71
C GLU A 96 7.71 0.64 -5.81
N PRO A 97 8.95 1.16 -5.76
CA PRO A 97 10.14 0.32 -5.68
C PRO A 97 10.05 -0.66 -4.51
N ASP A 98 10.44 -1.91 -4.73
CA ASP A 98 10.42 -2.98 -3.72
C ASP A 98 9.02 -3.32 -3.17
N GLY A 99 7.97 -3.02 -3.92
CA GLY A 99 6.60 -3.38 -3.55
C GLY A 99 6.30 -4.89 -3.64
N PRO A 100 5.15 -5.32 -3.08
CA PRO A 100 4.79 -6.74 -3.07
C PRO A 100 4.49 -7.25 -4.48
N LYS A 101 4.82 -8.53 -4.73
CA LYS A 101 4.56 -9.20 -6.01
C LYS A 101 3.11 -9.67 -6.18
N ARG A 102 2.38 -9.85 -5.09
CA ARG A 102 0.97 -10.25 -5.09
C ARG A 102 0.14 -9.30 -4.25
N LEU A 103 -1.04 -8.97 -4.76
CA LEU A 103 -2.00 -8.12 -4.07
C LEU A 103 -2.70 -8.89 -2.93
N LYS A 104 -3.25 -8.16 -1.97
CA LYS A 104 -4.15 -8.73 -0.97
C LYS A 104 -5.35 -9.43 -1.66
N PRO A 105 -5.79 -10.60 -1.19
CA PRO A 105 -5.55 -11.19 0.14
C PRO A 105 -4.26 -12.02 0.30
N ALA A 106 -3.32 -12.00 -0.64
CA ALA A 106 -2.02 -12.61 -0.42
C ALA A 106 -1.28 -11.91 0.73
N PRO A 107 -0.53 -12.64 1.58
CA PRO A 107 0.17 -12.08 2.74
C PRO A 107 1.44 -11.31 2.41
N ASP A 108 1.86 -11.32 1.16
CA ASP A 108 3.18 -10.84 0.69
C ASP A 108 3.53 -9.45 1.19
N GLY A 109 2.61 -8.49 1.05
CA GLY A 109 2.84 -7.11 1.48
C GLY A 109 3.04 -6.99 2.99
N PHE A 110 2.29 -7.73 3.80
CA PHE A 110 2.42 -7.70 5.26
C PHE A 110 3.69 -8.43 5.73
N LEU A 111 4.04 -9.56 5.13
CA LEU A 111 5.28 -10.26 5.44
C LEU A 111 6.50 -9.41 5.07
N LEU A 112 6.48 -8.77 3.91
CA LEU A 112 7.53 -7.85 3.50
C LEU A 112 7.63 -6.64 4.45
N ALA A 113 6.51 -6.09 4.88
CA ALA A 113 6.50 -4.99 5.87
C ALA A 113 7.13 -5.42 7.20
N ALA A 114 6.81 -6.61 7.71
CA ALA A 114 7.41 -7.15 8.91
C ALA A 114 8.93 -7.35 8.77
N GLU A 115 9.36 -7.90 7.63
CA GLU A 115 10.77 -8.11 7.30
C GLU A 115 11.55 -6.80 7.29
N VAL A 116 11.09 -5.79 6.52
CA VAL A 116 11.81 -4.50 6.42
C VAL A 116 11.76 -3.66 7.70
N LEU A 117 10.79 -3.92 8.58
CA LEU A 117 10.74 -3.35 9.93
C LEU A 117 11.60 -4.13 10.93
N GLY A 118 12.03 -5.36 10.60
CA GLY A 118 12.74 -6.25 11.51
C GLY A 118 11.87 -6.69 12.70
N VAL A 119 10.60 -6.99 12.47
CA VAL A 119 9.62 -7.40 13.49
C VAL A 119 9.01 -8.74 13.12
N GLU A 120 8.90 -9.65 14.10
CA GLU A 120 8.22 -10.93 13.90
C GLU A 120 6.74 -10.72 13.53
N PRO A 121 6.18 -11.43 12.51
CA PRO A 121 4.79 -11.28 12.11
C PRO A 121 3.79 -11.43 13.26
N SER A 122 4.01 -12.35 14.18
CA SER A 122 3.14 -12.58 15.35
C SER A 122 3.07 -11.39 16.33
N ARG A 123 3.99 -10.42 16.20
CA ARG A 123 4.02 -9.18 16.99
C ARG A 123 3.49 -7.97 16.21
N CYS A 124 2.98 -8.19 15.01
CA CYS A 124 2.42 -7.13 14.16
C CYS A 124 0.90 -7.06 14.30
N LEU A 125 0.39 -5.83 14.40
CA LEU A 125 -1.02 -5.52 14.28
C LEU A 125 -1.28 -4.87 12.91
N VAL A 126 -2.15 -5.47 12.13
CA VAL A 126 -2.68 -4.90 10.90
C VAL A 126 -3.95 -4.12 11.20
N ILE A 127 -4.02 -2.88 10.73
CA ILE A 127 -5.22 -2.04 10.82
C ILE A 127 -5.71 -1.80 9.39
N GLY A 128 -6.94 -2.16 9.09
CA GLY A 128 -7.51 -2.04 7.75
C GLY A 128 -9.03 -2.00 7.73
N ASP A 129 -9.60 -1.59 6.62
CA ASP A 129 -11.05 -1.43 6.43
C ASP A 129 -11.68 -2.56 5.61
N ARG A 130 -10.87 -3.41 4.97
CA ARG A 130 -11.32 -4.52 4.15
C ARG A 130 -11.06 -5.87 4.80
N VAL A 131 -12.08 -6.44 5.42
CA VAL A 131 -11.97 -7.77 6.06
C VAL A 131 -11.62 -8.88 5.05
N ASP A 132 -12.17 -8.79 3.83
CA ASP A 132 -11.93 -9.73 2.74
C ASP A 132 -10.52 -9.68 2.15
N ALA A 133 -9.86 -8.55 2.23
CA ALA A 133 -8.51 -8.33 1.72
C ALA A 133 -7.49 -8.20 2.87
N ASP A 134 -7.60 -7.15 3.69
CA ASP A 134 -6.64 -6.90 4.79
C ASP A 134 -6.73 -7.97 5.88
N GLY A 135 -7.96 -8.33 6.29
CA GLY A 135 -8.18 -9.37 7.30
C GLY A 135 -7.72 -10.75 6.83
N ALA A 136 -8.02 -11.12 5.58
CA ALA A 136 -7.58 -12.40 5.03
C ALA A 136 -6.06 -12.47 4.88
N ALA A 137 -5.42 -11.38 4.38
CA ALA A 137 -3.98 -11.31 4.24
C ALA A 137 -3.24 -11.32 5.59
N SER A 138 -3.77 -10.61 6.61
CA SER A 138 -3.20 -10.60 7.97
C SER A 138 -3.25 -11.99 8.61
N LYS A 139 -4.38 -12.69 8.47
CA LYS A 139 -4.53 -14.07 8.93
C LYS A 139 -3.52 -15.01 8.26
N ALA A 140 -3.35 -14.88 6.94
CA ALA A 140 -2.38 -15.67 6.18
C ALA A 140 -0.93 -15.34 6.59
N ALA A 141 -0.64 -14.09 6.98
CA ALA A 141 0.64 -13.64 7.51
C ALA A 141 0.85 -13.99 9.00
N ARG A 142 -0.13 -14.57 9.69
CA ARG A 142 -0.12 -14.82 11.15
C ARG A 142 0.03 -13.55 11.98
N MET A 143 -0.62 -12.47 11.53
CA MET A 143 -0.66 -11.18 12.20
C MET A 143 -2.04 -10.94 12.81
N GLU A 144 -2.10 -10.14 13.88
CA GLU A 144 -3.36 -9.67 14.45
C GLU A 144 -4.02 -8.66 13.50
N PHE A 145 -5.36 -8.63 13.45
CA PHE A 145 -6.11 -7.72 12.60
C PHE A 145 -7.12 -6.90 13.40
N ARG A 146 -7.08 -5.58 13.24
CA ARG A 146 -8.09 -4.65 13.74
C ARG A 146 -8.85 -4.02 12.57
N HIS A 147 -10.14 -4.33 12.48
CA HIS A 147 -11.02 -3.70 11.50
C HIS A 147 -11.36 -2.27 11.93
N ILE A 148 -11.25 -1.33 11.00
CA ILE A 148 -11.70 0.07 11.16
C ILE A 148 -12.81 0.34 10.13
N ARG A 149 -13.82 1.10 10.54
CA ARG A 149 -14.94 1.51 9.66
C ARG A 149 -14.77 2.97 9.22
#